data_3f0adabbf98219aed0753f2a1789f3b3
#
_entry.id   3f0adabbf98219aed0753f2a1789f3b3
#
_cell.length_a   1.000
_cell.length_b   1.000
_cell.length_c   1.000
_cell.angle_alpha   90.00
_cell.angle_beta   90.00
_cell.angle_gamma   90.00
#
_symmetry.space_group_name_H-M   'P 1'
#
loop_
_entity.id
_entity.type
_entity.pdbx_description
1 polymer ?
#
loop_
_entity_poly.entity_id
_entity_poly.type
_entity_poly.pdbx_seq_one_letter_code
_entity_poly.pdbx_strand_id
1 'polypeptide(L)'
;MGRHQRIGDAEAIRASAVHAGANDFPAKLPDGYDTVLGPEFEGGKELSVGQWQRVALARAFFRDAPFIILDEPTAALDARAEHELFESTRTLCRGRSVLLISHRFSSVRSADRIYVLDGGRVLESGSHDELMGLGGRYAELFTLQASAYLAPRPS
;
A
#
# COMPACT_ATOMS: atom_id res chain seq x y z
N MET A 1 12.58 8.02 3.80
CA MET A 1 13.10 8.83 4.92
C MET A 1 11.93 9.47 5.65
N GLY A 2 11.81 9.27 6.97
CA GLY A 2 10.77 9.87 7.80
C GLY A 2 11.05 11.34 8.13
N ARG A 3 10.19 11.93 8.98
CA ARG A 3 10.40 13.29 9.52
C ARG A 3 11.48 13.27 10.59
N HIS A 4 12.72 13.64 10.26
CA HIS A 4 13.83 13.66 11.23
C HIS A 4 13.57 14.55 12.47
N GLN A 5 12.77 15.60 12.32
CA GLN A 5 12.41 16.53 13.40
C GLN A 5 11.46 15.91 14.47
N ARG A 6 10.85 14.74 14.19
CA ARG A 6 9.89 14.06 15.06
C ARG A 6 10.34 12.63 15.45
N ILE A 7 11.62 12.31 15.30
CA ILE A 7 12.16 10.97 15.63
C ILE A 7 11.85 10.56 17.08
N GLY A 8 11.76 11.50 18.02
CA GLY A 8 11.41 11.22 19.42
C GLY A 8 9.91 11.13 19.72
N ASP A 9 9.02 11.31 18.72
CA ASP A 9 7.57 11.25 18.89
C ASP A 9 7.09 9.79 18.84
N ALA A 10 7.26 9.08 19.95
CA ALA A 10 6.93 7.66 20.07
C ALA A 10 5.44 7.37 19.82
N GLU A 11 4.54 8.31 20.17
CA GLU A 11 3.10 8.16 19.93
C GLU A 11 2.78 8.20 18.44
N ALA A 12 3.31 9.20 17.72
CA ALA A 12 3.11 9.31 16.27
C ALA A 12 3.75 8.15 15.49
N ILE A 13 4.89 7.62 15.96
CA ILE A 13 5.54 6.43 15.39
C ILE A 13 4.61 5.23 15.52
N ARG A 14 4.10 4.97 16.74
CA ARG A 14 3.17 3.85 16.99
C ARG A 14 1.87 3.99 16.24
N ALA A 15 1.27 5.17 16.20
CA ALA A 15 0.06 5.43 15.42
C ALA A 15 0.29 5.12 13.93
N SER A 16 1.41 5.58 13.36
CA SER A 16 1.76 5.28 11.97
C SER A 16 1.98 3.79 11.72
N ALA A 17 2.57 3.08 12.68
CA ALA A 17 2.75 1.62 12.60
C ALA A 17 1.42 0.87 12.66
N VAL A 18 0.49 1.26 13.53
CA VAL A 18 -0.86 0.69 13.60
C VAL A 18 -1.57 0.83 12.25
N HIS A 19 -1.57 2.03 11.68
CA HIS A 19 -2.21 2.30 10.40
C HIS A 19 -1.60 1.56 9.21
N ALA A 20 -0.32 1.22 9.30
CA ALA A 20 0.37 0.41 8.30
C ALA A 20 0.26 -1.10 8.56
N GLY A 21 -0.44 -1.53 9.61
CA GLY A 21 -0.48 -2.92 10.05
C GLY A 21 0.90 -3.44 10.50
N ALA A 22 1.77 -2.55 10.97
CA ALA A 22 3.14 -2.85 11.39
C ALA A 22 3.30 -2.94 12.91
N ASN A 23 2.22 -2.95 13.69
CA ASN A 23 2.26 -2.95 15.14
C ASN A 23 2.47 -4.34 15.77
N ASP A 24 2.19 -5.42 15.03
CA ASP A 24 2.12 -6.77 15.58
C ASP A 24 3.50 -7.44 15.73
N PHE A 25 4.44 -7.07 14.87
CA PHE A 25 5.76 -7.72 14.88
C PHE A 25 6.82 -7.02 15.74
N PRO A 26 6.81 -5.70 15.99
CA PRO A 26 7.80 -5.10 16.89
C PRO A 26 7.81 -5.73 18.28
N ALA A 27 6.65 -6.11 18.80
CA ALA A 27 6.55 -6.77 20.11
C ALA A 27 7.24 -8.15 20.16
N LYS A 28 7.55 -8.74 19.00
CA LYS A 28 8.25 -10.03 18.86
C LYS A 28 9.76 -9.85 18.60
N LEU A 29 10.21 -8.62 18.46
CA LEU A 29 11.62 -8.29 18.26
C LEU A 29 12.31 -8.07 19.63
N PRO A 30 13.64 -8.33 19.74
CA PRO A 30 14.36 -8.28 21.00
C PRO A 30 14.20 -6.96 21.76
N ASP A 31 14.29 -5.82 21.03
CA ASP A 31 14.24 -4.47 21.61
C ASP A 31 12.98 -3.71 21.12
N GLY A 32 11.95 -4.44 20.67
CA GLY A 32 10.71 -3.83 20.20
C GLY A 32 10.93 -2.85 19.04
N TYR A 33 10.46 -1.61 19.21
CA TYR A 33 10.63 -0.53 18.24
C TYR A 33 12.08 -0.01 18.12
N ASP A 34 12.94 -0.29 19.10
CA ASP A 34 14.35 0.11 19.11
C ASP A 34 15.25 -0.93 18.44
N THR A 35 14.71 -2.06 18.02
CA THR A 35 15.45 -3.11 17.31
C THR A 35 16.04 -2.58 16.01
N VAL A 36 17.35 -2.76 15.83
CA VAL A 36 18.03 -2.48 14.56
C VAL A 36 17.56 -3.47 13.49
N LEU A 37 17.13 -2.95 12.35
CA LEU A 37 16.62 -3.73 11.21
C LEU A 37 17.64 -3.77 10.09
N GLY A 38 17.77 -4.93 9.47
CA GLY A 38 18.66 -5.19 8.33
C GLY A 38 19.86 -6.07 8.72
N PRO A 39 20.10 -7.15 7.99
CA PRO A 39 21.18 -8.09 8.28
C PRO A 39 22.58 -7.48 8.07
N GLU A 40 22.67 -6.35 7.37
CA GLU A 40 23.90 -5.58 7.14
C GLU A 40 24.41 -4.87 8.39
N PHE A 41 23.60 -4.74 9.45
CA PHE A 41 23.98 -4.10 10.70
C PHE A 41 24.28 -5.13 11.79
N GLU A 42 25.28 -4.86 12.62
CA GLU A 42 25.63 -5.72 13.78
C GLU A 42 24.42 -5.86 14.72
N GLY A 43 23.99 -7.09 14.97
CA GLY A 43 22.78 -7.39 15.74
C GLY A 43 21.47 -7.10 15.03
N GLY A 44 21.50 -6.64 13.77
CA GLY A 44 20.33 -6.31 12.97
C GLY A 44 19.46 -7.54 12.68
N LYS A 45 18.14 -7.34 12.70
CA LYS A 45 17.14 -8.38 12.42
C LYS A 45 16.60 -8.28 11.01
N GLU A 46 16.55 -9.42 10.35
CA GLU A 46 15.87 -9.56 9.05
C GLU A 46 14.36 -9.57 9.24
N LEU A 47 13.65 -8.89 8.37
CA LEU A 47 12.19 -8.91 8.29
C LEU A 47 11.74 -9.63 7.03
N SER A 48 10.55 -10.23 7.05
CA SER A 48 9.93 -10.72 5.83
C SER A 48 9.61 -9.56 4.88
N VAL A 49 9.48 -9.85 3.58
CA VAL A 49 9.14 -8.85 2.55
C VAL A 49 7.88 -8.07 2.94
N GLY A 50 6.84 -8.76 3.44
CA GLY A 50 5.60 -8.10 3.88
C GLY A 50 5.80 -7.21 5.11
N GLN A 51 6.69 -7.58 6.04
CA GLN A 51 7.03 -6.73 7.19
C GLN A 51 7.80 -5.49 6.74
N TRP A 52 8.78 -5.63 5.85
CA TRP A 52 9.50 -4.50 5.25
C TRP A 52 8.56 -3.52 4.55
N GLN A 53 7.58 -4.05 3.81
CA GLN A 53 6.57 -3.24 3.13
C GLN A 53 5.73 -2.44 4.13
N ARG A 54 5.29 -3.05 5.22
CA ARG A 54 4.53 -2.36 6.30
C ARG A 54 5.39 -1.28 7.00
N VAL A 55 6.67 -1.53 7.22
CA VAL A 55 7.60 -0.50 7.75
C VAL A 55 7.73 0.68 6.79
N ALA A 56 7.85 0.41 5.49
CA ALA A 56 7.93 1.47 4.47
C ALA A 56 6.66 2.32 4.44
N LEU A 57 5.48 1.69 4.55
CA LEU A 57 4.19 2.38 4.65
C LEU A 57 4.08 3.21 5.93
N ALA A 58 4.46 2.66 7.09
CA ALA A 58 4.47 3.39 8.35
C ALA A 58 5.35 4.65 8.26
N ARG A 59 6.51 4.55 7.60
CA ARG A 59 7.39 5.70 7.35
C ARG A 59 6.76 6.74 6.43
N ALA A 60 6.01 6.32 5.41
CA ALA A 60 5.29 7.22 4.51
C ALA A 60 4.19 7.99 5.27
N PHE A 61 3.41 7.30 6.11
CA PHE A 61 2.37 7.91 6.94
C PHE A 61 2.95 8.86 7.99
N PHE A 62 4.02 8.45 8.67
CA PHE A 62 4.72 9.27 9.66
C PHE A 62 5.28 10.58 9.07
N ARG A 63 5.66 10.56 7.79
CA ARG A 63 6.22 11.75 7.12
C ARG A 63 5.23 12.90 6.99
N ASP A 64 3.92 12.62 6.97
CA ASP A 64 2.86 13.63 6.87
C ASP A 64 3.03 14.56 5.64
N ALA A 65 3.42 14.00 4.51
CA ALA A 65 3.63 14.74 3.27
C ALA A 65 2.28 15.06 2.60
N PRO A 66 2.14 16.21 1.91
CA PRO A 66 0.92 16.56 1.18
C PRO A 66 0.68 15.69 -0.05
N PHE A 67 1.73 15.05 -0.57
CA PHE A 67 1.69 14.12 -1.70
C PHE A 67 2.41 12.82 -1.34
N ILE A 68 1.76 11.70 -1.59
CA ILE A 68 2.26 10.35 -1.27
C ILE A 68 2.24 9.52 -2.55
N ILE A 69 3.32 8.79 -2.80
CA ILE A 69 3.42 7.81 -3.89
C ILE A 69 3.48 6.42 -3.25
N LEU A 70 2.57 5.56 -3.65
CA LEU A 70 2.50 4.15 -3.26
C LEU A 70 2.68 3.30 -4.51
N ASP A 71 3.85 2.67 -4.63
CA ASP A 71 4.19 1.79 -5.74
C ASP A 71 4.07 0.34 -5.29
N GLU A 72 3.10 -0.38 -5.87
CA GLU A 72 2.74 -1.76 -5.54
C GLU A 72 2.64 -2.04 -4.01
N PRO A 73 1.92 -1.20 -3.23
CA PRO A 73 1.96 -1.26 -1.77
C PRO A 73 1.36 -2.53 -1.18
N THR A 74 0.70 -3.34 -1.98
CA THR A 74 0.01 -4.57 -1.55
C THR A 74 0.58 -5.85 -2.13
N ALA A 75 1.73 -5.80 -2.84
CA ALA A 75 2.28 -6.95 -3.56
C ALA A 75 2.50 -8.19 -2.66
N ALA A 76 2.88 -8.00 -1.39
CA ALA A 76 3.13 -9.06 -0.42
C ALA A 76 2.02 -9.22 0.64
N LEU A 77 0.84 -8.60 0.44
CA LEU A 77 -0.27 -8.64 1.37
C LEU A 77 -1.35 -9.62 0.87
N ASP A 78 -2.02 -10.27 1.83
CA ASP A 78 -3.26 -10.99 1.56
C ASP A 78 -4.44 -10.00 1.36
N ALA A 79 -5.59 -10.50 0.89
CA ALA A 79 -6.74 -9.68 0.55
C ALA A 79 -7.29 -8.87 1.75
N ARG A 80 -7.20 -9.42 2.97
CA ARG A 80 -7.66 -8.73 4.19
C ARG A 80 -6.73 -7.58 4.55
N ALA A 81 -5.42 -7.84 4.59
CA ALA A 81 -4.41 -6.82 4.88
C ALA A 81 -4.39 -5.72 3.80
N GLU A 82 -4.65 -6.08 2.54
CA GLU A 82 -4.83 -5.12 1.44
C GLU A 82 -6.02 -4.19 1.71
N HIS A 83 -7.19 -4.73 2.04
CA HIS A 83 -8.37 -3.94 2.35
C HIS A 83 -8.13 -2.99 3.54
N GLU A 84 -7.58 -3.50 4.65
CA GLU A 84 -7.25 -2.72 5.84
C GLU A 84 -6.27 -1.57 5.52
N LEU A 85 -5.28 -1.81 4.65
CA LEU A 85 -4.34 -0.78 4.19
C LEU A 85 -5.04 0.34 3.42
N PHE A 86 -5.94 0.00 2.49
CA PHE A 86 -6.64 1.02 1.70
C PHE A 86 -7.60 1.84 2.55
N GLU A 87 -8.34 1.25 3.48
CA GLU A 87 -9.17 1.98 4.43
C GLU A 87 -8.34 2.92 5.31
N SER A 88 -7.19 2.44 5.80
CA SER A 88 -6.25 3.28 6.56
C SER A 88 -5.70 4.42 5.70
N THR A 89 -5.32 4.15 4.45
CA THR A 89 -4.82 5.16 3.52
C THR A 89 -5.86 6.24 3.25
N ARG A 90 -7.11 5.86 2.97
CA ARG A 90 -8.21 6.82 2.77
C ARG A 90 -8.43 7.72 3.97
N THR A 91 -8.34 7.16 5.18
CA THR A 91 -8.55 7.91 6.42
C THR A 91 -7.40 8.88 6.71
N LEU A 92 -6.16 8.40 6.61
CA LEU A 92 -4.96 9.17 6.93
C LEU A 92 -4.59 10.21 5.88
N CYS A 93 -4.97 9.94 4.63
CA CYS A 93 -4.61 10.80 3.51
C CYS A 93 -5.71 11.79 3.13
N ARG A 94 -6.74 11.97 3.97
CA ARG A 94 -7.76 13.00 3.76
C ARG A 94 -7.12 14.38 3.60
N GLY A 95 -7.47 15.08 2.52
CA GLY A 95 -6.88 16.39 2.18
C GLY A 95 -5.47 16.33 1.59
N ARG A 96 -4.99 15.13 1.24
CA ARG A 96 -3.69 14.90 0.57
C ARG A 96 -3.91 14.24 -0.78
N SER A 97 -2.94 14.38 -1.67
CA SER A 97 -2.92 13.66 -2.94
C SER A 97 -2.16 12.35 -2.80
N VAL A 98 -2.76 11.25 -3.26
CA VAL A 98 -2.14 9.92 -3.27
C VAL A 98 -2.04 9.44 -4.70
N LEU A 99 -0.83 9.15 -5.16
CA LEU A 99 -0.60 8.42 -6.41
C LEU A 99 -0.37 6.96 -6.06
N LEU A 100 -1.32 6.12 -6.46
CA LEU A 100 -1.23 4.67 -6.33
C LEU A 100 -0.84 4.06 -7.67
N ILE A 101 0.24 3.30 -7.70
CA ILE A 101 0.64 2.47 -8.84
C ILE A 101 0.34 1.03 -8.46
N SER A 102 -0.51 0.35 -9.21
CA SER A 102 -0.84 -1.05 -8.97
C SER A 102 -1.36 -1.74 -10.23
N HIS A 103 -1.10 -3.03 -10.32
CA HIS A 103 -1.72 -3.93 -11.31
C HIS A 103 -2.92 -4.71 -10.73
N ARG A 104 -3.28 -4.47 -9.46
CA ARG A 104 -4.42 -5.10 -8.79
C ARG A 104 -5.66 -4.22 -8.89
N PHE A 105 -6.68 -4.69 -9.55
CA PHE A 105 -7.91 -3.92 -9.76
C PHE A 105 -8.73 -3.71 -8.47
N SER A 106 -8.63 -4.61 -7.50
CA SER A 106 -9.18 -4.42 -6.14
C SER A 106 -8.67 -3.12 -5.51
N SER A 107 -7.41 -2.80 -5.73
CA SER A 107 -6.73 -1.63 -5.19
C SER A 107 -7.17 -0.33 -5.87
N VAL A 108 -7.29 -0.35 -7.20
CA VAL A 108 -7.53 0.88 -7.98
C VAL A 108 -9.01 1.26 -8.09
N ARG A 109 -9.93 0.32 -7.86
CA ARG A 109 -11.38 0.56 -7.95
C ARG A 109 -11.87 1.73 -7.09
N SER A 110 -11.25 1.94 -5.94
CA SER A 110 -11.63 2.99 -4.98
C SER A 110 -10.94 4.34 -5.22
N ALA A 111 -10.12 4.46 -6.26
CA ALA A 111 -9.47 5.72 -6.61
C ALA A 111 -10.47 6.72 -7.22
N ASP A 112 -10.29 8.00 -6.90
CA ASP A 112 -11.12 9.07 -7.48
C ASP A 112 -10.89 9.20 -8.99
N ARG A 113 -9.67 8.88 -9.46
CA ARG A 113 -9.31 8.89 -10.88
C ARG A 113 -8.27 7.83 -11.18
N ILE A 114 -8.49 7.11 -12.27
CA ILE A 114 -7.63 6.05 -12.77
C ILE A 114 -7.04 6.49 -14.10
N TYR A 115 -5.76 6.20 -14.32
CA TYR A 115 -5.06 6.38 -15.57
C TYR A 115 -4.55 5.02 -16.04
N VAL A 116 -5.00 4.57 -17.19
CA VAL A 116 -4.52 3.34 -17.82
C VAL A 116 -3.35 3.67 -18.72
N LEU A 117 -2.20 3.07 -18.43
CA LEU A 117 -0.97 3.28 -19.20
C LEU A 117 -0.75 2.10 -20.14
N ASP A 118 -0.48 2.38 -21.39
CA ASP A 118 -0.06 1.38 -22.39
C ASP A 118 0.93 2.02 -23.37
N GLY A 119 1.99 1.28 -23.71
CA GLY A 119 3.02 1.75 -24.64
C GLY A 119 3.65 3.11 -24.24
N GLY A 120 3.75 3.41 -22.92
CA GLY A 120 4.31 4.67 -22.42
C GLY A 120 3.38 5.88 -22.56
N ARG A 121 2.09 5.66 -22.82
CA ARG A 121 1.06 6.71 -22.97
C ARG A 121 -0.15 6.44 -22.10
N VAL A 122 -0.88 7.51 -21.73
CA VAL A 122 -2.18 7.38 -21.12
C VAL A 122 -3.18 6.98 -22.22
N LEU A 123 -3.70 5.77 -22.13
CA LEU A 123 -4.68 5.22 -23.07
C LEU A 123 -6.09 5.65 -22.68
N GLU A 124 -6.44 5.52 -21.40
CA GLU A 124 -7.75 5.83 -20.84
C GLU A 124 -7.59 6.55 -19.51
N SER A 125 -8.55 7.39 -19.14
CA SER A 125 -8.61 7.97 -17.81
C SER A 125 -10.04 8.27 -17.39
N GLY A 126 -10.38 7.97 -16.12
CA GLY A 126 -11.71 8.19 -15.56
C GLY A 126 -11.84 7.57 -14.17
N SER A 127 -13.03 7.60 -13.59
CA SER A 127 -13.40 6.78 -12.45
C SER A 127 -13.57 5.31 -12.86
N HIS A 128 -13.70 4.42 -11.89
CA HIS A 128 -14.01 3.01 -12.14
C HIS A 128 -15.25 2.84 -13.02
N ASP A 129 -16.34 3.50 -12.67
CA ASP A 129 -17.62 3.35 -13.36
C ASP A 129 -17.59 3.91 -14.79
N GLU A 130 -16.92 5.04 -15.00
CA GLU A 130 -16.70 5.62 -16.32
C GLU A 130 -15.91 4.68 -17.23
N LEU A 131 -14.81 4.11 -16.73
CA LEU A 131 -13.96 3.22 -17.50
C LEU A 131 -14.62 1.86 -17.77
N MET A 132 -15.39 1.34 -16.82
CA MET A 132 -16.22 0.14 -17.07
C MET A 132 -17.28 0.40 -18.12
N GLY A 133 -17.93 1.58 -18.09
CA GLY A 133 -18.93 1.98 -19.08
C GLY A 133 -18.37 2.18 -20.49
N LEU A 134 -17.11 2.59 -20.61
CA LEU A 134 -16.40 2.70 -21.90
C LEU A 134 -16.17 1.34 -22.57
N GLY A 135 -16.11 0.25 -21.80
CA GLY A 135 -15.82 -1.09 -22.32
C GLY A 135 -14.44 -1.23 -22.98
N GLY A 136 -13.50 -0.36 -22.62
CA GLY A 136 -12.15 -0.32 -23.18
C GLY A 136 -11.17 -1.25 -22.48
N ARG A 137 -9.88 -0.90 -22.55
CA ARG A 137 -8.78 -1.72 -22.00
C ARG A 137 -8.90 -1.96 -20.49
N TYR A 138 -9.33 -0.94 -19.74
CA TYR A 138 -9.58 -1.08 -18.31
C TYR A 138 -10.64 -2.15 -18.03
N ALA A 139 -11.79 -2.05 -18.68
CA ALA A 139 -12.91 -2.98 -18.46
C ALA A 139 -12.54 -4.41 -18.85
N GLU A 140 -11.81 -4.60 -19.96
CA GLU A 140 -11.27 -5.90 -20.38
C GLU A 140 -10.41 -6.52 -19.28
N LEU A 141 -9.39 -5.80 -18.82
CA LEU A 141 -8.44 -6.29 -17.81
C LEU A 141 -9.12 -6.52 -16.45
N PHE A 142 -10.03 -5.63 -16.06
CA PHE A 142 -10.81 -5.79 -14.83
C PHE A 142 -11.63 -7.08 -14.85
N THR A 143 -12.34 -7.34 -15.96
CA THR A 143 -13.17 -8.54 -16.13
C THR A 143 -12.33 -9.82 -16.14
N LEU A 144 -11.18 -9.80 -16.80
CA LEU A 144 -10.24 -10.93 -16.80
C LEU A 144 -9.75 -11.25 -15.39
N GLN A 145 -9.38 -10.24 -14.61
CA GLN A 145 -8.91 -10.45 -13.24
C GLN A 145 -10.03 -10.93 -12.32
N ALA A 146 -11.24 -10.36 -12.44
CA ALA A 146 -12.41 -10.78 -11.68
C ALA A 146 -12.79 -12.23 -11.97
N SER A 147 -12.76 -12.66 -13.23
CA SER A 147 -13.05 -14.05 -13.62
C SER A 147 -12.03 -15.04 -13.08
N ALA A 148 -10.75 -14.67 -13.00
CA ALA A 148 -9.71 -15.51 -12.42
C ALA A 148 -9.90 -15.75 -10.91
N TYR A 149 -10.50 -14.79 -10.19
CA TYR A 149 -10.86 -14.95 -8.77
C TYR A 149 -12.09 -15.82 -8.55
N LEU A 150 -13.00 -15.87 -9.51
CA LEU A 150 -14.25 -16.65 -9.43
C LEU A 150 -14.12 -18.06 -9.96
N ALA A 151 -13.05 -18.38 -10.71
CA ALA A 151 -12.80 -19.72 -11.22
C ALA A 151 -12.49 -20.68 -10.05
N PRO A 152 -13.18 -21.86 -9.97
CA PRO A 152 -12.86 -22.86 -8.97
C PRO A 152 -11.40 -23.30 -9.15
N ARG A 153 -10.63 -23.36 -8.06
CA ARG A 153 -9.28 -23.90 -8.11
C ARG A 153 -9.37 -25.37 -8.52
N PRO A 154 -8.60 -25.82 -9.52
CA PRO A 154 -8.51 -27.25 -9.79
C PRO A 154 -7.98 -27.95 -8.54
N SER A 155 -8.70 -28.99 -8.10
CA SER A 155 -8.40 -29.88 -6.98
C SER A 155 -7.14 -30.69 -7.23
#